data_48efc24a63b01839a3b522ce3bb1e0a7
#
_entry.id   48efc24a63b01839a3b522ce3bb1e0a7
#
_cell.length_a   1.000
_cell.length_b   1.000
_cell.length_c   1.000
_cell.angle_alpha   90.00
_cell.angle_beta   90.00
_cell.angle_gamma   90.00
#
_symmetry.space_group_name_H-M   'P 1'
#
loop_
_entity.id
_entity.type
_entity.pdbx_description
1 polymer ?
#
loop_
_entity_poly.entity_id
_entity_poly.type
_entity_poly.pdbx_seq_one_letter_code
_entity_poly.pdbx_strand_id
1 'polypeptide(L)'
;MRWAEDLAHRAGEAVWVATLSGSRVIVLHHVFRPDNTVQILEVGAAIPWHACALGHAIVANLPAAQRSRALAGDLAPLTGKTKTTRAALNRALTQVRQRGYAIEDQEATVGDAGIAAPILARDEVVAGAIGVVGSADRLLAPGTRDELIRTVGEAARAVSRDLGAGRGGVMLSALS
;
A
#
# COMPACT_ATOMS: atom_id res chain seq x y z
N MET A 1 9.76 1.03 -13.93
CA MET A 1 10.28 1.49 -12.60
C MET A 1 11.04 0.35 -11.96
N ARG A 2 12.35 0.43 -11.94
CA ARG A 2 13.26 -0.67 -11.53
C ARG A 2 12.89 -1.34 -10.19
N TRP A 3 12.44 -0.60 -9.17
CA TRP A 3 12.07 -1.19 -7.87
C TRP A 3 10.81 -2.07 -7.91
N ALA A 4 9.82 -1.71 -8.73
CA ALA A 4 8.61 -2.51 -8.88
C ALA A 4 8.89 -3.79 -9.65
N GLU A 5 9.75 -3.73 -10.67
CA GLU A 5 10.21 -4.89 -11.43
C GLU A 5 11.06 -5.84 -10.57
N ASP A 6 12.01 -5.28 -9.79
CA ASP A 6 12.81 -6.05 -8.83
C ASP A 6 11.92 -6.73 -7.77
N LEU A 7 10.94 -5.98 -7.23
CA LEU A 7 9.98 -6.54 -6.29
C LEU A 7 9.17 -7.67 -6.91
N ALA A 8 8.62 -7.50 -8.12
CA ALA A 8 7.83 -8.51 -8.80
C ALA A 8 8.66 -9.79 -9.05
N HIS A 9 9.91 -9.63 -9.47
CA HIS A 9 10.81 -10.75 -9.69
C HIS A 9 11.12 -11.50 -8.39
N ARG A 10 11.41 -10.78 -7.31
CA ARG A 10 11.75 -11.40 -5.99
C ARG A 10 10.51 -12.01 -5.31
N ALA A 11 9.38 -11.36 -5.42
CA ALA A 11 8.12 -11.81 -4.81
C ALA A 11 7.44 -12.92 -5.61
N GLY A 12 7.69 -13.02 -6.92
CA GLY A 12 6.94 -13.92 -7.79
C GLY A 12 5.47 -13.55 -7.95
N GLU A 13 5.10 -12.29 -7.67
CA GLU A 13 3.73 -11.81 -7.67
C GLU A 13 3.58 -10.49 -8.44
N ALA A 14 2.35 -10.14 -8.82
CA ALA A 14 2.07 -8.85 -9.42
C ALA A 14 2.33 -7.71 -8.44
N VAL A 15 2.91 -6.61 -8.93
CA VAL A 15 3.22 -5.42 -8.12
C VAL A 15 2.46 -4.22 -8.63
N TRP A 16 1.81 -3.52 -7.72
CA TRP A 16 1.15 -2.25 -7.99
C TRP A 16 1.81 -1.11 -7.23
N VAL A 17 1.94 0.02 -7.91
CA VAL A 17 2.28 1.31 -7.30
C VAL A 17 1.08 2.22 -7.48
N ALA A 18 0.64 2.85 -6.41
CA ALA A 18 -0.60 3.62 -6.42
C ALA A 18 -0.50 4.88 -5.57
N THR A 19 -1.40 5.81 -5.84
CA THR A 19 -1.60 7.03 -5.04
C THR A 19 -3.06 7.16 -4.62
N LEU A 20 -3.33 8.06 -3.68
CA LEU A 20 -4.69 8.37 -3.25
C LEU A 20 -5.21 9.59 -4.00
N SER A 21 -6.40 9.48 -4.57
CA SER A 21 -7.16 10.58 -5.18
C SER A 21 -8.58 10.59 -4.62
N GLY A 22 -8.90 11.56 -3.80
CA GLY A 22 -10.17 11.59 -3.06
C GLY A 22 -10.32 10.38 -2.15
N SER A 23 -11.37 9.58 -2.37
CA SER A 23 -11.64 8.33 -1.63
C SER A 23 -11.16 7.07 -2.37
N ARG A 24 -10.41 7.23 -3.45
CA ARG A 24 -9.97 6.13 -4.30
C ARG A 24 -8.45 6.05 -4.37
N VAL A 25 -7.95 4.83 -4.38
CA VAL A 25 -6.58 4.51 -4.74
C VAL A 25 -6.53 4.34 -6.25
N ILE A 26 -5.63 5.08 -6.91
CA ILE A 26 -5.42 4.98 -8.37
C ILE A 26 -4.11 4.25 -8.63
N VAL A 27 -4.18 3.17 -9.39
CA VAL A 27 -3.01 2.40 -9.80
C VAL A 27 -2.24 3.19 -10.85
N LEU A 28 -1.01 3.59 -10.54
CA LEU A 28 -0.13 4.35 -11.42
C LEU A 28 0.80 3.46 -12.24
N HIS A 29 1.17 2.32 -11.68
CA HIS A 29 2.09 1.38 -12.32
C HIS A 29 1.74 -0.05 -11.91
N HIS A 30 1.80 -0.95 -12.88
CA HIS A 30 1.55 -2.37 -12.69
C HIS A 30 2.68 -3.18 -13.33
N VAL A 31 3.32 -4.01 -12.56
CA VAL A 31 4.23 -5.05 -13.05
C VAL A 31 3.51 -6.38 -12.93
N PHE A 32 3.40 -7.09 -14.03
CA PHE A 32 2.76 -8.39 -14.06
C PHE A 32 3.55 -9.41 -13.23
N ARG A 33 2.83 -10.39 -12.71
CA ARG A 33 3.43 -11.56 -12.09
C ARG A 33 4.34 -12.25 -13.11
N PRO A 34 5.58 -12.60 -12.75
CA PRO A 34 6.55 -13.22 -13.68
C PRO A 34 6.26 -14.70 -13.93
N ASP A 35 5.10 -14.99 -14.48
CA ASP A 35 4.69 -16.31 -14.93
C ASP A 35 3.90 -16.21 -16.24
N ASN A 36 3.49 -17.35 -16.78
CA ASN A 36 2.76 -17.41 -18.06
C ASN A 36 1.24 -17.26 -17.91
N THR A 37 0.73 -16.80 -16.77
CA THR A 37 -0.71 -16.59 -16.60
C THR A 37 -1.17 -15.34 -17.31
N VAL A 38 -2.40 -15.37 -17.84
CA VAL A 38 -3.05 -14.20 -18.41
C VAL A 38 -3.37 -13.22 -17.27
N GLN A 39 -2.92 -11.98 -17.40
CA GLN A 39 -3.15 -10.93 -16.43
C GLN A 39 -3.73 -9.70 -17.15
N ILE A 40 -4.57 -8.95 -16.45
CA ILE A 40 -5.17 -7.72 -16.96
C ILE A 40 -4.34 -6.54 -16.46
N LEU A 41 -4.06 -5.57 -17.34
CA LEU A 41 -3.37 -4.34 -16.96
C LEU A 41 -4.31 -3.45 -16.12
N GLU A 42 -3.90 -3.16 -14.88
CA GLU A 42 -4.71 -2.41 -13.92
C GLU A 42 -4.32 -0.93 -13.79
N VAL A 43 -3.43 -0.42 -14.65
CA VAL A 43 -3.08 1.01 -14.63
C VAL A 43 -4.32 1.85 -14.90
N GLY A 44 -4.57 2.81 -14.01
CA GLY A 44 -5.78 3.64 -14.01
C GLY A 44 -6.97 3.04 -13.23
N ALA A 45 -6.88 1.80 -12.77
CA ALA A 45 -7.90 1.22 -11.89
C ALA A 45 -8.05 2.07 -10.63
N ALA A 46 -9.31 2.25 -10.21
CA ALA A 46 -9.70 3.07 -9.06
C ALA A 46 -10.39 2.19 -8.00
N ILE A 47 -9.73 1.96 -6.89
CA ILE A 47 -10.18 1.07 -5.83
C ILE A 47 -10.53 1.88 -4.58
N PRO A 48 -11.64 1.60 -3.88
CA PRO A 48 -11.93 2.24 -2.60
C PRO A 48 -10.78 2.02 -1.61
N TRP A 49 -10.28 3.10 -1.01
CA TRP A 49 -9.10 3.04 -0.14
C TRP A 49 -9.28 2.07 1.04
N HIS A 50 -10.50 1.97 1.57
CA HIS A 50 -10.81 1.17 2.75
C HIS A 50 -10.81 -0.35 2.50
N ALA A 51 -10.79 -0.76 1.25
CA ALA A 51 -10.88 -2.17 0.86
C ALA A 51 -9.59 -2.74 0.27
N CYS A 52 -8.47 -2.00 0.27
CA CYS A 52 -7.21 -2.49 -0.28
C CYS A 52 -6.00 -2.15 0.59
N ALA A 53 -4.98 -3.00 0.56
CA ALA A 53 -3.75 -2.80 1.32
C ALA A 53 -3.03 -1.50 0.97
N LEU A 54 -2.99 -1.13 -0.32
CA LEU A 54 -2.41 0.13 -0.78
C LEU A 54 -3.09 1.34 -0.13
N GLY A 55 -4.42 1.33 -0.08
CA GLY A 55 -5.22 2.38 0.56
C GLY A 55 -4.97 2.44 2.07
N HIS A 56 -4.94 1.31 2.74
CA HIS A 56 -4.62 1.25 4.17
C HIS A 56 -3.21 1.80 4.45
N ALA A 57 -2.22 1.44 3.63
CA ALA A 57 -0.84 1.94 3.77
C ALA A 57 -0.76 3.46 3.59
N ILE A 58 -1.47 4.02 2.62
CA ILE A 58 -1.49 5.47 2.37
C ILE A 58 -2.23 6.20 3.49
N VAL A 59 -3.50 5.82 3.75
CA VAL A 59 -4.37 6.55 4.68
C VAL A 59 -3.85 6.49 6.12
N ALA A 60 -3.23 5.38 6.53
CA ALA A 60 -2.60 5.27 7.84
C ALA A 60 -1.53 6.35 8.09
N ASN A 61 -0.84 6.77 7.03
CA ASN A 61 0.27 7.73 7.09
C ASN A 61 -0.13 9.17 6.70
N LEU A 62 -1.40 9.43 6.43
CA LEU A 62 -1.91 10.79 6.23
C LEU A 62 -1.89 11.60 7.54
N PRO A 63 -1.82 12.93 7.47
CA PRO A 63 -2.09 13.81 8.60
C PRO A 63 -3.44 13.50 9.26
N ALA A 64 -3.55 13.68 10.57
CA ALA A 64 -4.73 13.30 11.35
C ALA A 64 -6.06 13.82 10.78
N ALA A 65 -6.08 15.09 10.34
CA ALA A 65 -7.29 15.70 9.75
C ALA A 65 -7.72 15.01 8.44
N GLN A 66 -6.76 14.68 7.57
CA GLN A 66 -7.04 13.99 6.30
C GLN A 66 -7.47 12.54 6.55
N ARG A 67 -6.85 11.85 7.49
CA ARG A 67 -7.24 10.50 7.89
C ARG A 67 -8.67 10.47 8.47
N SER A 68 -9.01 11.45 9.31
CA SER A 68 -10.37 11.58 9.85
C SER A 68 -11.42 11.82 8.76
N ARG A 69 -11.10 12.61 7.74
CA ARG A 69 -11.99 12.82 6.58
C ARG A 69 -12.18 11.52 5.79
N ALA A 70 -11.11 10.77 5.54
CA ALA A 70 -11.21 9.47 4.87
C ALA A 70 -12.12 8.51 5.63
N LEU A 71 -11.96 8.42 6.96
CA LEU A 71 -12.79 7.58 7.82
C LEU A 71 -14.26 8.04 7.92
N ALA A 72 -14.57 9.29 7.60
CA ALA A 72 -15.94 9.83 7.58
C ALA A 72 -16.64 9.62 6.23
N GLY A 73 -15.93 9.14 5.21
CA GLY A 73 -16.47 8.89 3.87
C GLY A 73 -17.35 7.65 3.77
N ASP A 74 -17.74 7.33 2.55
CA ASP A 74 -18.47 6.10 2.25
C ASP A 74 -17.57 4.88 2.39
N LEU A 75 -17.98 3.93 3.21
CA LEU A 75 -17.27 2.69 3.51
C LEU A 75 -18.11 1.49 3.05
N ALA A 76 -18.60 1.53 1.82
CA ALA A 76 -19.46 0.51 1.25
C ALA A 76 -18.83 -0.90 1.27
N PRO A 77 -19.58 -1.96 1.58
CA PRO A 77 -19.09 -3.32 1.53
C PRO A 77 -18.90 -3.75 0.07
N LEU A 78 -17.74 -4.34 -0.24
CA LEU A 78 -17.44 -4.98 -1.52
C LEU A 78 -17.52 -6.50 -1.40
N THR A 79 -17.14 -7.03 -0.25
CA THR A 79 -17.22 -8.46 0.10
C THR A 79 -17.72 -8.60 1.53
N GLY A 80 -17.92 -9.84 1.97
CA GLY A 80 -18.25 -10.13 3.38
C GLY A 80 -17.11 -9.81 4.37
N LYS A 81 -15.88 -9.58 3.87
CA LYS A 81 -14.71 -9.25 4.69
C LYS A 81 -14.34 -7.76 4.70
N THR A 82 -14.96 -6.93 3.86
CA THR A 82 -14.70 -5.49 3.83
C THR A 82 -14.96 -4.86 5.20
N LYS A 83 -13.99 -4.12 5.73
CA LYS A 83 -14.19 -3.31 6.93
C LYS A 83 -15.05 -2.09 6.59
N THR A 84 -16.23 -2.02 7.16
CA THR A 84 -17.24 -0.99 6.84
C THR A 84 -17.51 -0.03 8.00
N THR A 85 -16.84 -0.20 9.14
CA THR A 85 -17.01 0.67 10.30
C THR A 85 -15.77 1.51 10.55
N ARG A 86 -16.00 2.78 10.92
CA ARG A 86 -14.94 3.69 11.32
C ARG A 86 -14.04 3.11 12.40
N ALA A 87 -14.61 2.43 13.40
CA ALA A 87 -13.87 1.83 14.50
C ALA A 87 -12.94 0.69 14.04
N ALA A 88 -13.44 -0.21 13.17
CA ALA A 88 -12.63 -1.30 12.64
C ALA A 88 -11.47 -0.79 11.76
N LEU A 89 -11.76 0.18 10.88
CA LEU A 89 -10.73 0.80 10.05
C LEU A 89 -9.71 1.59 10.86
N ASN A 90 -10.15 2.35 11.87
CA ASN A 90 -9.21 3.09 12.72
C ASN A 90 -8.24 2.15 13.46
N ARG A 91 -8.71 1.01 13.96
CA ARG A 91 -7.83 -0.02 14.53
C ARG A 91 -6.85 -0.57 13.50
N ALA A 92 -7.32 -0.90 12.29
CA ALA A 92 -6.47 -1.39 11.21
C ALA A 92 -5.39 -0.37 10.83
N LEU A 93 -5.76 0.90 10.65
CA LEU A 93 -4.81 1.98 10.32
C LEU A 93 -3.79 2.21 11.45
N THR A 94 -4.19 2.10 12.71
CA THR A 94 -3.27 2.18 13.85
C THR A 94 -2.23 1.07 13.81
N GLN A 95 -2.66 -0.17 13.52
CA GLN A 95 -1.73 -1.29 13.36
C GLN A 95 -0.78 -1.08 12.17
N VAL A 96 -1.27 -0.57 11.04
CA VAL A 96 -0.43 -0.26 9.87
C VAL A 96 0.65 0.76 10.22
N ARG A 97 0.31 1.83 10.96
CA ARG A 97 1.28 2.84 11.41
C ARG A 97 2.34 2.26 12.34
N GLN A 98 1.95 1.33 13.21
CA GLN A 98 2.87 0.71 14.17
C GLN A 98 3.85 -0.24 13.50
N ARG A 99 3.37 -1.05 12.55
CA ARG A 99 4.17 -2.10 11.90
C ARG A 99 4.80 -1.69 10.57
N GLY A 100 4.32 -0.63 9.94
CA GLY A 100 4.87 -0.07 8.70
C GLY A 100 4.39 -0.74 7.41
N TYR A 101 3.40 -1.62 7.48
CA TYR A 101 2.80 -2.27 6.31
C TYR A 101 1.32 -2.58 6.53
N ALA A 102 0.59 -2.79 5.45
CA ALA A 102 -0.81 -3.22 5.45
C ALA A 102 -0.95 -4.60 4.84
N ILE A 103 -1.88 -5.38 5.37
CA ILE A 103 -2.37 -6.62 4.76
C ILE A 103 -3.86 -6.47 4.54
N GLU A 104 -4.33 -6.84 3.37
CA GLU A 104 -5.73 -6.94 3.01
C GLU A 104 -6.02 -8.40 2.64
N ASP A 105 -7.08 -8.97 3.20
CA ASP A 105 -7.53 -10.34 2.98
C ASP A 105 -8.95 -10.36 2.43
N GLN A 106 -9.08 -10.42 1.12
CA GLN A 106 -10.36 -10.57 0.41
C GLN A 106 -11.37 -9.44 0.71
N GLU A 107 -10.90 -8.24 1.00
CA GLU A 107 -11.77 -7.10 1.34
C GLU A 107 -12.29 -6.38 0.08
N ALA A 108 -11.52 -6.36 -1.01
CA ALA A 108 -11.94 -5.80 -2.31
C ALA A 108 -12.57 -6.86 -3.20
N THR A 109 -11.97 -8.03 -3.28
CA THR A 109 -12.37 -9.14 -4.16
C THR A 109 -12.20 -10.46 -3.42
N VAL A 110 -13.22 -11.31 -3.46
CA VAL A 110 -13.14 -12.67 -2.88
C VAL A 110 -12.04 -13.46 -3.57
N GLY A 111 -11.17 -14.10 -2.79
CA GLY A 111 -10.04 -14.90 -3.27
C GLY A 111 -8.74 -14.12 -3.45
N ASP A 112 -8.77 -12.79 -3.48
CA ASP A 112 -7.59 -11.94 -3.62
C ASP A 112 -7.11 -11.36 -2.29
N ALA A 113 -5.84 -11.05 -2.22
CA ALA A 113 -5.21 -10.37 -1.09
C ALA A 113 -4.15 -9.39 -1.55
N GLY A 114 -3.75 -8.49 -0.67
CA GLY A 114 -2.68 -7.55 -0.90
C GLY A 114 -1.80 -7.35 0.33
N ILE A 115 -0.52 -7.08 0.07
CA ILE A 115 0.44 -6.65 1.08
C ILE A 115 1.13 -5.40 0.54
N ALA A 116 1.05 -4.29 1.27
CA ALA A 116 1.55 -3.00 0.80
C ALA A 116 2.29 -2.23 1.91
N ALA A 117 3.22 -1.37 1.50
CA ALA A 117 3.90 -0.43 2.38
C ALA A 117 3.86 0.99 1.80
N PRO A 118 3.85 2.02 2.65
CA PRO A 118 3.79 3.41 2.21
C PRO A 118 5.09 3.83 1.53
N ILE A 119 4.95 4.66 0.51
CA ILE A 119 6.04 5.40 -0.12
C ILE A 119 6.01 6.81 0.47
N LEU A 120 7.08 7.18 1.15
CA LEU A 120 7.24 8.49 1.75
C LEU A 120 8.13 9.37 0.87
N ALA A 121 7.79 10.62 0.77
CA ALA A 121 8.61 11.64 0.14
C ALA A 121 9.37 12.46 1.21
N ARG A 122 9.90 13.61 0.82
CA ARG A 122 10.56 14.54 1.75
C ARG A 122 9.63 14.91 2.90
N ASP A 123 10.20 15.11 4.09
CA ASP A 123 9.48 15.46 5.33
C ASP A 123 8.44 14.40 5.75
N GLU A 124 8.70 13.13 5.39
CA GLU A 124 7.85 11.98 5.71
C GLU A 124 6.40 12.09 5.19
N VAL A 125 6.17 12.92 4.18
CA VAL A 125 4.87 13.04 3.52
C VAL A 125 4.60 11.78 2.70
N VAL A 126 3.45 11.14 2.92
CA VAL A 126 3.06 9.98 2.13
C VAL A 126 2.72 10.38 0.69
N ALA A 127 3.47 9.83 -0.27
CA ALA A 127 3.27 10.07 -1.70
C ALA A 127 2.42 8.99 -2.37
N GLY A 128 2.39 7.80 -1.80
CA GLY A 128 1.67 6.65 -2.35
C GLY A 128 1.97 5.38 -1.58
N ALA A 129 1.77 4.25 -2.24
CA ALA A 129 2.15 2.94 -1.73
C ALA A 129 2.63 2.02 -2.85
N ILE A 130 3.42 1.03 -2.49
CA ILE A 130 3.81 -0.09 -3.34
C ILE A 130 3.43 -1.39 -2.65
N GLY A 131 2.95 -2.37 -3.40
CA GLY A 131 2.54 -3.64 -2.83
C GLY A 131 2.42 -4.75 -3.84
N VAL A 132 2.32 -5.96 -3.33
CA VAL A 132 2.00 -7.17 -4.08
C VAL A 132 0.50 -7.45 -3.99
N VAL A 133 -0.08 -7.92 -5.07
CA VAL A 133 -1.49 -8.28 -5.19
C VAL A 133 -1.59 -9.64 -5.87
N GLY A 134 -2.46 -10.50 -5.35
CA GLY A 134 -2.65 -11.83 -5.90
C GLY A 134 -3.58 -12.70 -5.08
N SER A 135 -3.58 -14.00 -5.34
CA SER A 135 -4.42 -14.96 -4.63
C SER A 135 -4.12 -14.96 -3.13
N ALA A 136 -5.17 -14.90 -2.30
CA ALA A 136 -5.07 -14.93 -0.85
C ALA A 136 -4.35 -16.20 -0.36
N ASP A 137 -4.63 -17.34 -0.98
CA ASP A 137 -4.01 -18.63 -0.61
C ASP A 137 -2.49 -18.63 -0.79
N ARG A 138 -1.98 -17.91 -1.80
CA ARG A 138 -0.54 -17.77 -2.02
C ARG A 138 0.10 -16.70 -1.14
N LEU A 139 -0.47 -15.50 -1.17
CA LEU A 139 0.12 -14.34 -0.48
C LEU A 139 0.12 -14.50 1.04
N LEU A 140 -0.93 -15.11 1.58
CA LEU A 140 -1.13 -15.22 3.03
C LEU A 140 -0.69 -16.57 3.61
N ALA A 141 -0.12 -17.44 2.78
CA ALA A 141 0.45 -18.71 3.26
C ALA A 141 1.55 -18.46 4.29
N PRO A 142 1.62 -19.27 5.35
CA PRO A 142 2.69 -19.16 6.34
C PRO A 142 4.08 -19.22 5.71
N GLY A 143 4.98 -18.34 6.15
CA GLY A 143 6.32 -18.19 5.56
C GLY A 143 6.35 -17.27 4.34
N THR A 144 5.54 -17.53 3.32
CA THR A 144 5.41 -16.63 2.14
C THR A 144 4.99 -15.23 2.55
N ARG A 145 3.95 -15.11 3.37
CA ARG A 145 3.48 -13.82 3.87
C ARG A 145 4.59 -13.00 4.52
N ASP A 146 5.37 -13.61 5.41
CA ASP A 146 6.41 -12.89 6.17
C ASP A 146 7.56 -12.45 5.26
N GLU A 147 7.90 -13.25 4.26
CA GLU A 147 8.88 -12.88 3.24
C GLU A 147 8.38 -11.74 2.35
N LEU A 148 7.12 -11.78 1.92
CA LEU A 148 6.51 -10.71 1.15
C LEU A 148 6.44 -9.39 1.92
N ILE A 149 6.10 -9.42 3.21
CA ILE A 149 6.14 -8.24 4.08
C ILE A 149 7.52 -7.60 4.08
N ARG A 150 8.57 -8.40 4.27
CA ARG A 150 9.95 -7.93 4.26
C ARG A 150 10.33 -7.32 2.91
N THR A 151 10.04 -8.02 1.83
CA THR A 151 10.43 -7.63 0.47
C THR A 151 9.70 -6.37 0.01
N VAL A 152 8.40 -6.26 0.28
CA VAL A 152 7.58 -5.06 0.03
C VAL A 152 8.11 -3.87 0.83
N GLY A 153 8.43 -4.07 2.11
CA GLY A 153 8.99 -3.02 2.96
C GLY A 153 10.34 -2.51 2.47
N GLU A 154 11.21 -3.40 1.97
CA GLU A 154 12.50 -3.03 1.37
C GLU A 154 12.31 -2.19 0.11
N ALA A 155 11.40 -2.60 -0.78
CA ALA A 155 11.08 -1.85 -2.00
C ALA A 155 10.51 -0.46 -1.68
N ALA A 156 9.56 -0.37 -0.75
CA ALA A 156 8.97 0.90 -0.33
C ALA A 156 10.02 1.86 0.23
N ARG A 157 10.93 1.37 1.08
CA ARG A 157 12.05 2.18 1.60
C ARG A 157 13.00 2.63 0.51
N ALA A 158 13.28 1.79 -0.48
CA ALA A 158 14.15 2.15 -1.61
C ALA A 158 13.55 3.30 -2.43
N VAL A 159 12.26 3.19 -2.81
CA VAL A 159 11.54 4.26 -3.51
C VAL A 159 11.49 5.53 -2.66
N SER A 160 11.20 5.42 -1.37
CA SER A 160 11.11 6.56 -0.46
C SER A 160 12.43 7.32 -0.37
N ARG A 161 13.56 6.63 -0.27
CA ARG A 161 14.90 7.27 -0.28
C ARG A 161 15.14 8.06 -1.58
N ASP A 162 14.72 7.53 -2.71
CA ASP A 162 14.88 8.22 -4.00
C ASP A 162 13.97 9.45 -4.11
N LEU A 163 12.81 9.44 -3.45
CA LEU A 163 11.93 10.60 -3.33
C LEU A 163 12.38 11.59 -2.24
N GLY A 164 13.49 11.31 -1.56
CA GLY A 164 14.10 12.21 -0.57
C GLY A 164 13.58 12.06 0.85
N ALA A 165 12.93 10.94 1.20
CA ALA A 165 12.62 10.62 2.59
C ALA A 165 13.91 10.60 3.44
N GLY A 166 13.83 11.12 4.66
CA GLY A 166 14.98 11.22 5.57
C GLY A 166 15.96 12.38 5.24
N ARG A 167 15.71 13.19 4.22
CA ARG A 167 16.53 14.38 3.89
C ARG A 167 16.01 15.69 4.51
N GLY A 168 14.98 15.63 5.34
CA GLY A 168 14.44 16.76 6.10
C GLY A 168 15.16 16.88 7.43
N GLY A 169 16.23 17.73 7.52
CA GLY A 169 16.86 17.97 8.82
C GLY A 169 18.29 18.48 8.83
N VAL A 170 18.85 18.94 7.71
CA VAL A 170 20.18 19.57 7.72
C VAL A 170 20.15 20.85 6.90
N MET A 171 19.48 21.89 7.39
CA MET A 171 19.73 23.27 6.95
C MET A 171 19.10 24.30 7.91
N LEU A 172 19.51 24.35 9.16
CA LEU A 172 19.26 25.51 10.05
C LEU A 172 20.28 25.58 11.21
N SER A 173 21.57 25.38 10.97
CA SER A 173 22.60 25.74 11.96
C SER A 173 23.92 26.21 11.33
N ALA A 174 23.85 26.97 10.27
CA ALA A 174 25.03 27.65 9.70
C ALA A 174 24.76 29.11 9.39
N LEU A 175 24.00 29.83 10.22
CA LEU A 175 23.93 31.30 10.27
C LEU A 175 23.65 31.71 11.72
N SER A 176 24.68 31.63 12.56
CA SER A 176 24.81 32.41 13.78
C SER A 176 26.26 32.78 13.96
#